data_c2b4fab796a3e5d30854c25429599295
#
_entry.id   c2b4fab796a3e5d30854c25429599295
#
_cell.length_a   1.000
_cell.length_b   1.000
_cell.length_c   1.000
_cell.angle_alpha   90.00
_cell.angle_beta   90.00
_cell.angle_gamma   90.00
#
_symmetry.space_group_name_H-M   'P 1'
#
loop_
_entity.id
_entity.type
_entity.pdbx_description
1 polymer ?
#
loop_
_entity_poly.entity_id
_entity_poly.type
_entity_poly.pdbx_seq_one_letter_code
_entity_poly.pdbx_strand_id
1 'polypeptide(L)'
;MSLPARLRRYLPFLPSVLTGVLGAAWLLYRPADLGSRADPVTLTLTAALLAGGLLGGAWVLERTLPSFRYASGLLEHALARLKPSPLEAALLAVLTAGAEELFFRGAVQSLAGVWGQALVFGLLHPMPRRGWSYTLYAAVSGVAFGYAVLLTGSLWPGFIAHFLVNLQGLLALGCEGRKRLRRA
;
A
#
# COMPACT_ATOMS: atom_id res chain seq x y z
N MET A 1 6.02 1.10 30.87
CA MET A 1 6.98 1.94 30.12
C MET A 1 6.28 2.52 28.89
N SER A 2 6.17 3.84 28.76
CA SER A 2 5.57 4.48 27.59
C SER A 2 6.63 4.62 26.49
N LEU A 3 6.30 4.24 25.26
CA LEU A 3 7.16 4.44 24.10
C LEU A 3 7.58 5.91 23.95
N PRO A 4 8.86 6.20 23.62
CA PRO A 4 9.32 7.56 23.33
C PRO A 4 8.47 8.22 22.25
N ALA A 5 8.21 9.53 22.38
CA ALA A 5 7.36 10.28 21.45
C ALA A 5 7.82 10.13 19.97
N ARG A 6 9.13 10.05 19.75
CA ARG A 6 9.73 9.83 18.42
C ARG A 6 9.32 8.49 17.78
N LEU A 7 9.10 7.45 18.57
CA LEU A 7 8.70 6.12 18.07
C LEU A 7 7.19 6.02 17.89
N ARG A 8 6.38 6.74 18.68
CA ARG A 8 4.91 6.70 18.57
C ARG A 8 4.39 7.12 17.19
N ARG A 9 5.12 7.96 16.45
CA ARG A 9 4.73 8.39 15.10
C ARG A 9 4.74 7.25 14.07
N TYR A 10 5.45 6.14 14.34
CA TYR A 10 5.54 4.97 13.47
C TYR A 10 4.54 3.86 13.82
N LEU A 11 3.78 3.98 14.91
CA LEU A 11 2.77 2.98 15.30
C LEU A 11 1.76 2.65 14.19
N PRO A 12 1.33 3.61 13.33
CA PRO A 12 0.44 3.30 12.22
C PRO A 12 0.99 2.28 11.21
N PHE A 13 2.31 2.07 11.18
CA PHE A 13 2.97 1.11 10.28
C PHE A 13 3.17 -0.28 10.90
N LEU A 14 2.79 -0.47 12.16
CA LEU A 14 2.91 -1.76 12.84
C LEU A 14 2.17 -2.90 12.10
N PRO A 15 0.96 -2.71 11.54
CA PRO A 15 0.30 -3.73 10.74
C PRO A 15 1.15 -4.20 9.55
N SER A 16 1.78 -3.26 8.81
CA SER A 16 2.66 -3.62 7.69
C SER A 16 3.92 -4.39 8.14
N VAL A 17 4.48 -4.07 9.32
CA VAL A 17 5.58 -4.85 9.88
C VAL A 17 5.14 -6.28 10.18
N LEU A 18 3.96 -6.46 10.79
CA LEU A 18 3.41 -7.78 11.10
C LEU A 18 3.13 -8.59 9.82
N THR A 19 2.52 -7.98 8.80
CA THR A 19 2.31 -8.66 7.51
C THR A 19 3.63 -9.05 6.86
N GLY A 20 4.67 -8.20 6.93
CA GLY A 20 6.00 -8.51 6.42
C GLY A 20 6.63 -9.71 7.11
N VAL A 21 6.56 -9.78 8.45
CA VAL A 21 7.07 -10.93 9.21
C VAL A 21 6.32 -12.21 8.86
N LEU A 22 4.98 -12.15 8.78
CA LEU A 22 4.14 -13.30 8.43
C LEU A 22 4.40 -13.76 6.98
N GLY A 23 4.53 -12.82 6.03
CA GLY A 23 4.85 -13.13 4.65
C GLY A 23 6.23 -13.80 4.51
N ALA A 24 7.24 -13.25 5.17
CA ALA A 24 8.59 -13.82 5.17
C ALA A 24 8.61 -15.23 5.81
N ALA A 25 7.96 -15.41 6.96
CA ALA A 25 7.85 -16.71 7.63
C ALA A 25 7.15 -17.75 6.74
N TRP A 26 6.08 -17.35 6.04
CA TRP A 26 5.39 -18.22 5.09
C TRP A 26 6.29 -18.66 3.95
N LEU A 27 7.04 -17.73 3.33
CA LEU A 27 7.93 -18.03 2.21
C LEU A 27 9.12 -18.91 2.63
N LEU A 28 9.58 -18.80 3.88
CA LEU A 28 10.56 -19.72 4.43
C LEU A 28 9.99 -21.14 4.61
N TYR A 29 8.72 -21.25 5.01
CA TYR A 29 8.04 -22.54 5.18
C TYR A 29 7.59 -23.16 3.85
N ARG A 30 7.09 -22.34 2.94
CA ARG A 30 6.66 -22.72 1.57
C ARG A 30 7.30 -21.78 0.55
N PRO A 31 8.53 -22.07 0.10
CA PRO A 31 9.17 -21.28 -0.93
C PRO A 31 8.25 -21.22 -2.17
N ALA A 32 7.87 -19.99 -2.55
CA ALA A 32 7.16 -19.77 -3.80
C ALA A 32 8.18 -19.46 -4.89
N ASP A 33 7.89 -19.90 -6.11
CA ASP A 33 8.60 -19.43 -7.28
C ASP A 33 8.17 -17.97 -7.53
N LEU A 34 8.97 -17.05 -7.00
CA LEU A 34 8.79 -15.61 -7.20
C LEU A 34 9.54 -15.11 -8.44
N GLY A 35 10.12 -16.03 -9.21
CA GLY A 35 10.80 -15.76 -10.47
C GLY A 35 9.84 -15.17 -11.50
N SER A 36 10.32 -14.18 -12.25
CA SER A 36 9.54 -13.61 -13.33
C SER A 36 9.45 -14.57 -14.50
N ARG A 37 8.23 -14.78 -15.00
CA ARG A 37 7.97 -15.48 -16.28
C ARG A 37 7.84 -14.52 -17.45
N ALA A 38 7.69 -13.22 -17.14
CA ALA A 38 7.54 -12.18 -18.13
C ALA A 38 8.88 -11.47 -18.40
N ASP A 39 9.02 -10.96 -19.61
CA ASP A 39 10.16 -10.13 -20.00
C ASP A 39 10.14 -8.75 -19.31
N PRO A 40 11.28 -8.03 -19.30
CA PRO A 40 11.38 -6.74 -18.60
C PRO A 40 10.40 -5.67 -19.12
N VAL A 41 10.04 -5.70 -20.41
CA VAL A 41 9.10 -4.72 -20.99
C VAL A 41 7.71 -4.97 -20.45
N THR A 42 7.25 -6.22 -20.46
CA THR A 42 5.96 -6.63 -19.88
C THR A 42 5.88 -6.28 -18.39
N LEU A 43 6.95 -6.53 -17.61
CA LEU A 43 7.00 -6.16 -16.19
C LEU A 43 6.84 -4.64 -15.99
N THR A 44 7.59 -3.87 -16.77
CA THR A 44 7.58 -2.39 -16.68
C THR A 44 6.23 -1.81 -17.09
N LEU A 45 5.67 -2.27 -18.19
CA LEU A 45 4.35 -1.82 -18.67
C LEU A 45 3.25 -2.19 -17.66
N THR A 46 3.27 -3.40 -17.10
CA THR A 46 2.31 -3.81 -16.08
C THR A 46 2.42 -2.92 -14.84
N ALA A 47 3.63 -2.64 -14.35
CA ALA A 47 3.84 -1.75 -13.22
C ALA A 47 3.34 -0.32 -13.51
N ALA A 48 3.63 0.21 -14.68
CA ALA A 48 3.20 1.56 -15.08
C ALA A 48 1.68 1.68 -15.21
N LEU A 49 1.03 0.69 -15.82
CA LEU A 49 -0.43 0.65 -15.94
C LEU A 49 -1.12 0.52 -14.59
N LEU A 50 -0.60 -0.33 -13.70
CA LEU A 50 -1.10 -0.45 -12.33
C LEU A 50 -0.94 0.87 -11.57
N ALA A 51 0.25 1.44 -11.55
CA ALA A 51 0.51 2.69 -10.84
C ALA A 51 -0.36 3.83 -11.38
N GLY A 52 -0.42 3.99 -12.71
CA GLY A 52 -1.25 5.01 -13.36
C GLY A 52 -2.74 4.81 -13.08
N GLY A 53 -3.23 3.57 -13.17
CA GLY A 53 -4.62 3.23 -12.89
C GLY A 53 -5.00 3.48 -11.43
N LEU A 54 -4.16 3.09 -10.48
CA LEU A 54 -4.41 3.29 -9.06
C LEU A 54 -4.33 4.77 -8.67
N LEU A 55 -3.27 5.48 -9.07
CA LEU A 55 -3.13 6.91 -8.77
C LEU A 55 -4.21 7.74 -9.45
N GLY A 56 -4.51 7.46 -10.72
CA GLY A 56 -5.60 8.10 -11.46
C GLY A 56 -6.97 7.80 -10.87
N GLY A 57 -7.22 6.54 -10.51
CA GLY A 57 -8.44 6.12 -9.84
C GLY A 57 -8.63 6.81 -8.49
N ALA A 58 -7.61 6.84 -7.64
CA ALA A 58 -7.67 7.56 -6.37
C ALA A 58 -7.94 9.06 -6.57
N TRP A 59 -7.29 9.69 -7.55
CA TRP A 59 -7.50 11.09 -7.91
C TRP A 59 -8.95 11.38 -8.35
N VAL A 60 -9.53 10.51 -9.17
CA VAL A 60 -10.95 10.63 -9.59
C VAL A 60 -11.88 10.43 -8.40
N LEU A 61 -11.68 9.36 -7.61
CA LEU A 61 -12.51 9.04 -6.45
C LEU A 61 -12.48 10.16 -5.40
N GLU A 62 -11.33 10.77 -5.17
CA GLU A 62 -11.20 11.88 -4.24
C GLU A 62 -11.99 13.13 -4.72
N ARG A 63 -12.13 13.34 -6.03
CA ARG A 63 -12.89 14.46 -6.58
C ARG A 63 -14.40 14.19 -6.65
N THR A 64 -14.78 12.95 -6.85
CA THR A 64 -16.17 12.58 -7.15
C THR A 64 -16.92 12.00 -5.96
N LEU A 65 -16.24 11.28 -5.05
CA LEU A 65 -16.88 10.58 -3.93
C LEU A 65 -16.60 11.23 -2.57
N PRO A 66 -17.63 11.79 -1.92
CA PRO A 66 -17.50 12.35 -0.57
C PRO A 66 -16.99 11.36 0.47
N SER A 67 -17.34 10.06 0.33
CA SER A 67 -16.86 9.00 1.22
C SER A 67 -15.35 8.76 1.08
N PHE A 68 -14.80 8.87 -0.13
CA PHE A 68 -13.37 8.71 -0.37
C PHE A 68 -12.59 9.92 0.19
N ARG A 69 -13.06 11.15 -0.07
CA ARG A 69 -12.50 12.37 0.55
C ARG A 69 -12.47 12.32 2.08
N TYR A 70 -13.55 11.82 2.67
CA TYR A 70 -13.60 11.64 4.13
C TYR A 70 -12.52 10.68 4.61
N ALA A 71 -12.32 9.54 3.93
CA ALA A 71 -11.29 8.57 4.27
C ALA A 71 -9.88 9.15 4.10
N SER A 72 -9.60 9.85 2.99
CA SER A 72 -8.32 10.53 2.75
C SER A 72 -8.01 11.53 3.88
N GLY A 73 -8.96 12.38 4.24
CA GLY A 73 -8.79 13.34 5.34
C GLY A 73 -8.55 12.67 6.70
N LEU A 74 -9.18 11.52 6.96
CA LEU A 74 -8.95 10.74 8.18
C LEU A 74 -7.53 10.15 8.21
N LEU A 75 -7.04 9.61 7.10
CA LEU A 75 -5.67 9.11 6.97
C LEU A 75 -4.64 10.22 7.13
N GLU A 76 -4.85 11.36 6.48
CA GLU A 76 -4.01 12.55 6.65
C GLU A 76 -3.94 12.98 8.11
N HIS A 77 -5.08 13.02 8.80
CA HIS A 77 -5.13 13.37 10.23
C HIS A 77 -4.37 12.34 11.08
N ALA A 78 -4.58 11.06 10.87
CA ALA A 78 -3.91 9.99 11.60
C ALA A 78 -2.38 10.02 11.42
N LEU A 79 -1.91 10.37 10.22
CA LEU A 79 -0.51 10.44 9.85
C LEU A 79 0.10 11.86 9.99
N ALA A 80 -0.69 12.86 10.41
CA ALA A 80 -0.26 14.27 10.48
C ALA A 80 1.00 14.50 11.32
N ARG A 81 1.25 13.63 12.32
CA ARG A 81 2.44 13.69 13.18
C ARG A 81 3.70 13.13 12.53
N LEU A 82 3.56 12.37 11.45
CA LEU A 82 4.70 11.72 10.81
C LEU A 82 5.65 12.74 10.17
N LYS A 83 5.10 13.68 9.38
CA LYS A 83 5.84 14.73 8.65
C LYS A 83 7.15 14.19 8.02
N PRO A 84 7.11 13.16 7.19
CA PRO A 84 8.31 12.48 6.75
C PRO A 84 9.16 13.40 5.85
N SER A 85 10.48 13.27 5.97
CA SER A 85 11.39 13.75 4.93
C SER A 85 11.20 12.91 3.65
N PRO A 86 11.66 13.37 2.48
CA PRO A 86 11.56 12.57 1.25
C PRO A 86 12.20 11.18 1.36
N LEU A 87 13.34 11.09 2.04
CA LEU A 87 14.01 9.81 2.27
C LEU A 87 13.21 8.90 3.21
N GLU A 88 12.68 9.44 4.32
CA GLU A 88 11.78 8.68 5.21
C GLU A 88 10.52 8.20 4.48
N ALA A 89 9.92 9.05 3.64
CA ALA A 89 8.77 8.68 2.82
C ALA A 89 9.11 7.51 1.86
N ALA A 90 10.26 7.58 1.19
CA ALA A 90 10.70 6.51 0.29
C ALA A 90 10.97 5.20 1.05
N LEU A 91 11.66 5.26 2.18
CA LEU A 91 11.95 4.07 3.00
C LEU A 91 10.66 3.44 3.55
N LEU A 92 9.74 4.24 4.07
CA LEU A 92 8.46 3.74 4.56
C LEU A 92 7.63 3.14 3.43
N ALA A 93 7.58 3.78 2.26
CA ALA A 93 6.86 3.27 1.10
C ALA A 93 7.43 1.93 0.62
N VAL A 94 8.76 1.78 0.55
CA VAL A 94 9.41 0.50 0.20
C VAL A 94 9.08 -0.58 1.22
N LEU A 95 9.22 -0.28 2.51
CA LEU A 95 9.01 -1.26 3.57
C LEU A 95 7.56 -1.72 3.64
N THR A 96 6.60 -0.79 3.58
CA THR A 96 5.17 -1.14 3.66
C THR A 96 4.70 -1.87 2.40
N ALA A 97 5.03 -1.38 1.21
CA ALA A 97 4.67 -2.05 -0.03
C ALA A 97 5.31 -3.45 -0.12
N GLY A 98 6.60 -3.58 0.20
CA GLY A 98 7.30 -4.86 0.19
C GLY A 98 6.71 -5.87 1.18
N ALA A 99 6.46 -5.43 2.41
CA ALA A 99 5.85 -6.26 3.44
C ALA A 99 4.46 -6.78 3.03
N GLU A 100 3.64 -5.90 2.47
CA GLU A 100 2.28 -6.24 2.08
C GLU A 100 2.25 -7.11 0.81
N GLU A 101 3.09 -6.84 -0.19
CA GLU A 101 3.16 -7.71 -1.38
C GLU A 101 3.67 -9.12 -1.02
N LEU A 102 4.68 -9.25 -0.16
CA LEU A 102 5.14 -10.57 0.32
C LEU A 102 4.03 -11.33 1.05
N PHE A 103 3.26 -10.66 1.89
CA PHE A 103 2.17 -11.30 2.62
C PHE A 103 0.98 -11.62 1.72
N PHE A 104 0.43 -10.62 1.05
CA PHE A 104 -0.82 -10.82 0.30
C PHE A 104 -0.60 -11.64 -0.96
N ARG A 105 0.43 -11.35 -1.76
CA ARG A 105 0.67 -12.01 -3.06
C ARG A 105 1.56 -13.22 -2.91
N GLY A 106 2.55 -13.16 -2.01
CA GLY A 106 3.43 -14.30 -1.74
C GLY A 106 2.78 -15.39 -0.89
N ALA A 107 1.99 -15.03 0.14
CA ALA A 107 1.41 -16.00 1.06
C ALA A 107 -0.11 -16.19 0.84
N VAL A 108 -0.93 -15.16 1.09
CA VAL A 108 -2.40 -15.29 1.10
C VAL A 108 -2.95 -15.69 -0.25
N GLN A 109 -2.42 -15.14 -1.35
CA GLN A 109 -2.88 -15.49 -2.69
C GLN A 109 -2.63 -16.95 -3.05
N SER A 110 -1.56 -17.55 -2.55
CA SER A 110 -1.28 -18.99 -2.75
C SER A 110 -2.29 -19.90 -2.07
N LEU A 111 -2.96 -19.42 -1.02
CA LEU A 111 -3.97 -20.15 -0.24
C LEU A 111 -5.40 -19.88 -0.71
N ALA A 112 -5.72 -18.61 -0.96
CA ALA A 112 -7.09 -18.13 -1.14
C ALA A 112 -7.37 -17.58 -2.55
N GLY A 113 -6.38 -17.64 -3.44
CA GLY A 113 -6.48 -17.08 -4.79
C GLY A 113 -6.57 -15.55 -4.80
N VAL A 114 -6.75 -14.98 -6.01
CA VAL A 114 -6.80 -13.52 -6.23
C VAL A 114 -7.94 -12.89 -5.44
N TRP A 115 -9.13 -13.47 -5.46
CA TRP A 115 -10.30 -12.89 -4.82
C TRP A 115 -10.23 -12.96 -3.30
N GLY A 116 -9.75 -14.09 -2.74
CA GLY A 116 -9.59 -14.25 -1.30
C GLY A 116 -8.57 -13.28 -0.72
N GLN A 117 -7.39 -13.17 -1.35
CA GLN A 117 -6.39 -12.21 -0.90
C GLN A 117 -6.87 -10.74 -1.04
N ALA A 118 -7.60 -10.40 -2.11
CA ALA A 118 -8.12 -9.06 -2.31
C ALA A 118 -9.19 -8.68 -1.27
N LEU A 119 -10.05 -9.63 -0.90
CA LEU A 119 -11.00 -9.44 0.18
C LEU A 119 -10.29 -9.18 1.51
N VAL A 120 -9.30 -10.01 1.86
CA VAL A 120 -8.51 -9.82 3.08
C VAL A 120 -7.75 -8.50 3.04
N PHE A 121 -7.17 -8.13 1.90
CA PHE A 121 -6.48 -6.84 1.72
C PHE A 121 -7.41 -5.65 1.98
N GLY A 122 -8.61 -5.65 1.41
CA GLY A 122 -9.61 -4.63 1.69
C GLY A 122 -10.03 -4.57 3.15
N LEU A 123 -10.31 -5.73 3.77
CA LEU A 123 -10.73 -5.81 5.18
C LEU A 123 -9.64 -5.35 6.16
N LEU A 124 -8.36 -5.51 5.81
CA LEU A 124 -7.23 -5.00 6.60
C LEU A 124 -6.93 -3.51 6.37
N HIS A 125 -7.69 -2.85 5.46
CA HIS A 125 -7.73 -1.40 5.27
C HIS A 125 -9.08 -0.83 5.77
N PRO A 126 -9.46 -1.06 7.05
CA PRO A 126 -10.79 -0.71 7.53
C PRO A 126 -10.94 0.81 7.62
N MET A 127 -12.10 1.28 7.17
CA MET A 127 -12.53 2.66 7.35
C MET A 127 -13.87 2.69 8.09
N PRO A 128 -14.14 3.76 8.85
CA PRO A 128 -15.49 3.98 9.37
C PRO A 128 -16.53 3.92 8.25
N ARG A 129 -17.78 3.55 8.56
CA ARG A 129 -18.86 3.40 7.57
C ARG A 129 -18.96 4.56 6.59
N ARG A 130 -18.65 5.79 7.03
CA ARG A 130 -18.65 6.98 6.18
C ARG A 130 -17.54 7.00 5.12
N GLY A 131 -16.43 6.24 5.34
CA GLY A 131 -15.29 6.13 4.43
C GLY A 131 -15.19 4.81 3.68
N TRP A 132 -16.27 4.04 3.59
CA TRP A 132 -16.31 2.67 3.03
C TRP A 132 -15.69 2.52 1.64
N SER A 133 -15.76 3.57 0.81
CA SER A 133 -15.23 3.52 -0.55
C SER A 133 -13.71 3.35 -0.61
N TYR A 134 -12.98 3.74 0.43
CA TYR A 134 -11.54 3.49 0.53
C TYR A 134 -11.24 2.00 0.77
N THR A 135 -12.01 1.34 1.65
CA THR A 135 -11.90 -0.11 1.87
C THR A 135 -12.20 -0.88 0.58
N LEU A 136 -13.23 -0.45 -0.17
CA LEU A 136 -13.52 -1.04 -1.48
C LEU A 136 -12.42 -0.77 -2.50
N TYR A 137 -11.88 0.45 -2.55
CA TYR A 137 -10.75 0.78 -3.41
C TYR A 137 -9.53 -0.09 -3.09
N ALA A 138 -9.23 -0.32 -1.81
CA ALA A 138 -8.16 -1.23 -1.42
C ALA A 138 -8.43 -2.67 -1.91
N ALA A 139 -9.66 -3.19 -1.76
CA ALA A 139 -10.02 -4.50 -2.27
C ALA A 139 -9.85 -4.61 -3.80
N VAL A 140 -10.32 -3.60 -4.56
CA VAL A 140 -10.15 -3.54 -6.03
C VAL A 140 -8.67 -3.46 -6.40
N SER A 141 -7.88 -2.67 -5.68
CA SER A 141 -6.42 -2.65 -5.85
C SER A 141 -5.80 -4.02 -5.60
N GLY A 142 -6.29 -4.73 -4.57
CA GLY A 142 -5.91 -6.11 -4.27
C GLY A 142 -6.14 -7.06 -5.44
N VAL A 143 -7.29 -6.96 -6.10
CA VAL A 143 -7.59 -7.72 -7.31
C VAL A 143 -6.59 -7.41 -8.43
N ALA A 144 -6.34 -6.12 -8.70
CA ALA A 144 -5.42 -5.69 -9.76
C ALA A 144 -3.99 -6.19 -9.52
N PHE A 145 -3.48 -6.07 -8.30
CA PHE A 145 -2.16 -6.61 -7.93
C PHE A 145 -2.11 -8.15 -8.05
N GLY A 146 -3.18 -8.84 -7.62
CA GLY A 146 -3.25 -10.30 -7.73
C GLY A 146 -3.22 -10.80 -9.17
N TYR A 147 -3.93 -10.14 -10.07
CA TYR A 147 -3.88 -10.46 -11.50
C TYR A 147 -2.53 -10.11 -12.13
N ALA A 148 -1.87 -9.04 -11.71
CA ALA A 148 -0.52 -8.74 -12.17
C ALA A 148 0.46 -9.88 -11.88
N VAL A 149 0.37 -10.50 -10.69
CA VAL A 149 1.17 -11.69 -10.35
C VAL A 149 0.79 -12.88 -11.22
N LEU A 150 -0.49 -13.14 -11.50
CA LEU A 150 -0.90 -14.23 -12.39
C LEU A 150 -0.37 -14.04 -13.83
N LEU A 151 -0.42 -12.80 -14.32
CA LEU A 151 -0.01 -12.48 -15.69
C LEU A 151 1.51 -12.52 -15.87
N THR A 152 2.27 -12.08 -14.87
CA THR A 152 3.73 -11.91 -15.02
C THR A 152 4.54 -12.99 -14.31
N GLY A 153 3.93 -13.73 -13.39
CA GLY A 153 4.64 -14.66 -12.51
C GLY A 153 5.55 -13.95 -11.50
N SER A 154 5.37 -12.63 -11.28
CA SER A 154 6.30 -11.81 -10.50
C SER A 154 5.57 -10.87 -9.55
N LEU A 155 6.17 -10.63 -8.37
CA LEU A 155 5.69 -9.61 -7.42
C LEU A 155 6.11 -8.19 -7.84
N TRP A 156 7.10 -8.03 -8.71
CA TRP A 156 7.70 -6.73 -9.03
C TRP A 156 6.72 -5.67 -9.54
N PRO A 157 5.81 -5.96 -10.49
CA PRO A 157 4.87 -4.96 -10.97
C PRO A 157 3.95 -4.43 -9.86
N GLY A 158 3.44 -5.34 -9.03
CA GLY A 158 2.62 -4.98 -7.87
C GLY A 158 3.41 -4.15 -6.87
N PHE A 159 4.61 -4.59 -6.50
CA PHE A 159 5.50 -3.88 -5.57
C PHE A 159 5.82 -2.46 -6.04
N ILE A 160 6.20 -2.29 -7.32
CA ILE A 160 6.53 -0.96 -7.87
C ILE A 160 5.30 -0.05 -7.84
N ALA A 161 4.16 -0.53 -8.30
CA ALA A 161 2.92 0.26 -8.30
C ALA A 161 2.48 0.63 -6.88
N HIS A 162 2.50 -0.31 -5.96
CA HIS A 162 2.16 -0.10 -4.55
C HIS A 162 3.13 0.88 -3.88
N PHE A 163 4.43 0.72 -4.12
CA PHE A 163 5.45 1.67 -3.66
C PHE A 163 5.14 3.09 -4.13
N LEU A 164 4.82 3.29 -5.41
CA LEU A 164 4.52 4.62 -5.96
C LEU A 164 3.27 5.24 -5.34
N VAL A 165 2.22 4.45 -5.10
CA VAL A 165 0.99 4.90 -4.41
C VAL A 165 1.31 5.34 -2.98
N ASN A 166 2.03 4.52 -2.21
CA ASN A 166 2.40 4.84 -0.84
C ASN A 166 3.35 6.04 -0.77
N LEU A 167 4.33 6.11 -1.69
CA LEU A 167 5.27 7.23 -1.77
C LEU A 167 4.54 8.56 -2.04
N GLN A 168 3.62 8.58 -2.98
CA GLN A 168 2.83 9.77 -3.30
C GLN A 168 2.06 10.28 -2.07
N GLY A 169 1.36 9.38 -1.35
CA GLY A 169 0.63 9.73 -0.13
C GLY A 169 1.55 10.28 0.96
N LEU A 170 2.68 9.63 1.22
CA LEU A 170 3.63 10.05 2.25
C LEU A 170 4.34 11.37 1.91
N LEU A 171 4.66 11.62 0.64
CA LEU A 171 5.23 12.90 0.19
C LEU A 171 4.22 14.05 0.32
N ALA A 172 2.94 13.82 0.07
CA ALA A 172 1.89 14.81 0.26
C ALA A 172 1.83 15.27 1.73
N LEU A 173 1.86 14.34 2.70
CA LEU A 173 1.94 14.65 4.13
C LEU A 173 3.17 15.50 4.49
N GLY A 174 4.34 15.17 3.93
CA GLY A 174 5.57 15.92 4.13
C GLY A 174 5.50 17.36 3.60
N CYS A 175 4.84 17.57 2.45
CA CYS A 175 4.66 18.89 1.85
C CYS A 175 3.74 19.78 2.68
N GLU A 176 2.62 19.27 3.17
CA GLU A 176 1.68 20.02 4.02
C GLU A 176 2.30 20.40 5.37
N GLY A 177 3.03 19.48 5.99
CA GLY A 177 3.78 19.74 7.21
C GLY A 177 4.76 20.92 7.04
N ARG A 178 5.48 20.98 5.92
CA ARG A 178 6.42 22.08 5.61
C ARG A 178 5.71 23.41 5.34
N LYS A 179 4.54 23.41 4.68
CA LYS A 179 3.75 24.63 4.45
C LYS A 179 3.23 25.24 5.75
N ARG A 180 2.79 24.42 6.71
CA ARG A 180 2.33 24.88 8.03
C ARG A 180 3.46 25.51 8.84
N LEU A 181 4.67 24.91 8.83
CA LEU A 181 5.85 25.48 9.53
C LEU A 181 6.33 26.81 8.96
N ARG A 182 6.10 27.07 7.64
CA ARG A 182 6.48 28.36 7.02
C ARG A 182 5.46 29.49 7.29
N ARG A 183 4.28 29.15 7.82
CA ARG A 183 3.20 30.11 8.12
C ARG A 183 3.08 30.41 9.63
N ALA A 184 3.80 29.68 10.47
CA ALA A 184 3.91 29.88 11.91
C ALA A 184 5.19 30.66 12.27
#